data_2c43cc6c18fccb0c08f7b3295940798a
#
_entry.id   2c43cc6c18fccb0c08f7b3295940798a
#
_cell.length_a   1.000
_cell.length_b   1.000
_cell.length_c   1.000
_cell.angle_alpha   90.00
_cell.angle_beta   90.00
_cell.angle_gamma   90.00
#
_symmetry.space_group_name_H-M   'P 1'
#
loop_
_entity.id
_entity.type
_entity.pdbx_description
1 polymer ?
#
loop_
_entity_poly.entity_id
_entity_poly.type
_entity_poly.pdbx_seq_one_letter_code
_entity_poly.pdbx_strand_id
1 'polypeptide(L)'
;DSIKKNARKKFIDENLCQKLIENEKFVYLPLHQEPERSLLLAAPKFSNQLETVKEISKILPENYKLYVKEHPTQGPARNWRDIKFYKEILKLKNVRLIHPDFDSKLLFRNCELVISVGGTSSFEATFFGKPSLIFADLGYAIIPSIIKLNSYSELQQGIADCLKMKIEPRFVLKYLEILERNSFVFDILDFEASYQNKFYVNGNLVDVKFHEIDMRQFLNEHKAELDRVAKEFVRKIYQFNIIRTNETSD
;
A
#
# COMPACT_ATOMS: atom_id res chain seq x y z
N ASP A 1 28.78 -0.60 1.82
CA ASP A 1 27.32 -0.55 2.10
C ASP A 1 26.98 -0.14 3.54
N SER A 2 27.70 -0.65 4.54
CA SER A 2 27.47 -0.34 5.95
C SER A 2 27.56 1.18 6.27
N ILE A 3 28.56 1.87 5.71
CA ILE A 3 28.75 3.32 5.92
C ILE A 3 27.56 4.12 5.37
N LYS A 4 27.11 3.81 4.16
CA LYS A 4 25.95 4.50 3.54
C LYS A 4 24.67 4.24 4.32
N LYS A 5 24.50 3.01 4.82
CA LYS A 5 23.35 2.61 5.64
C LYS A 5 23.32 3.39 6.96
N ASN A 6 24.45 3.49 7.65
CA ASN A 6 24.58 4.21 8.91
C ASN A 6 24.38 5.74 8.71
N ALA A 7 24.95 6.32 7.66
CA ALA A 7 24.76 7.73 7.34
C ALA A 7 23.29 8.06 7.07
N ARG A 8 22.56 7.18 6.36
CA ARG A 8 21.13 7.37 6.11
C ARG A 8 20.32 7.22 7.39
N LYS A 9 20.59 6.19 8.20
CA LYS A 9 19.91 6.03 9.49
C LYS A 9 20.08 7.28 10.34
N LYS A 10 21.31 7.75 10.52
CA LYS A 10 21.59 8.99 11.25
C LYS A 10 20.81 10.18 10.70
N PHE A 11 20.80 10.34 9.37
CA PHE A 11 20.04 11.43 8.74
C PHE A 11 18.54 11.34 9.04
N ILE A 12 17.94 10.14 8.95
CA ILE A 12 16.53 9.90 9.23
C ILE A 12 16.23 10.23 10.70
N ASP A 13 17.01 9.68 11.63
CA ASP A 13 16.81 9.87 13.07
C ASP A 13 16.91 11.34 13.50
N GLU A 14 17.81 12.12 12.85
CA GLU A 14 18.05 13.54 13.18
C GLU A 14 17.07 14.51 12.49
N ASN A 15 16.52 14.18 11.33
CA ASN A 15 15.81 15.14 10.49
C ASN A 15 14.32 14.83 10.30
N LEU A 16 13.86 13.61 10.57
CA LEU A 16 12.45 13.25 10.38
C LEU A 16 11.67 13.46 11.68
N CYS A 17 10.42 13.90 11.50
CA CYS A 17 9.55 14.23 12.62
C CYS A 17 9.07 12.96 13.36
N GLN A 18 9.20 12.95 14.69
CA GLN A 18 8.84 11.83 15.55
C GLN A 18 7.65 12.15 16.49
N LYS A 19 6.93 13.24 16.21
CA LYS A 19 5.76 13.65 16.99
C LYS A 19 4.75 14.40 16.14
N LEU A 20 3.48 14.34 16.53
CA LEU A 20 2.44 15.20 15.96
C LEU A 20 2.61 16.62 16.50
N ILE A 21 2.25 17.61 15.67
CA ILE A 21 2.18 19.00 16.10
C ILE A 21 0.72 19.28 16.46
N GLU A 22 0.50 19.76 17.67
CA GLU A 22 -0.84 20.08 18.17
C GLU A 22 -1.54 21.13 17.30
N ASN A 23 -2.82 20.93 17.07
CA ASN A 23 -3.69 21.83 16.29
C ASN A 23 -3.29 22.02 14.81
N GLU A 24 -2.39 21.20 14.28
CA GLU A 24 -2.03 21.24 12.85
C GLU A 24 -2.95 20.31 12.05
N LYS A 25 -3.76 20.87 11.14
CA LYS A 25 -4.54 20.09 10.19
C LYS A 25 -3.63 19.49 9.13
N PHE A 26 -3.78 18.21 8.83
CA PHE A 26 -2.91 17.59 7.86
C PHE A 26 -3.60 16.50 7.00
N VAL A 27 -3.04 16.35 5.81
CA VAL A 27 -3.26 15.23 4.90
C VAL A 27 -2.13 14.23 5.10
N TYR A 28 -2.45 12.96 5.20
CA TYR A 28 -1.46 11.90 5.40
C TYR A 28 -1.13 11.20 4.08
N LEU A 29 0.16 11.15 3.72
CA LEU A 29 0.70 10.43 2.58
C LEU A 29 1.73 9.41 3.05
N PRO A 30 1.39 8.13 3.17
CA PRO A 30 2.37 7.07 3.35
C PRO A 30 3.14 6.83 2.05
N LEU A 31 4.47 6.82 2.13
CA LEU A 31 5.31 6.40 1.03
C LEU A 31 5.30 4.88 0.90
N HIS A 32 5.34 4.42 -0.34
CA HIS A 32 5.50 3.00 -0.65
C HIS A 32 6.95 2.57 -0.53
N GLN A 33 7.16 1.32 -0.26
CA GLN A 33 8.46 0.68 -0.42
C GLN A 33 8.89 0.71 -1.90
N GLU A 34 10.17 0.90 -2.17
CA GLU A 34 10.73 0.85 -3.53
C GLU A 34 11.85 -0.18 -3.62
N PRO A 35 11.86 -0.99 -4.69
CA PRO A 35 10.81 -1.14 -5.72
C PRO A 35 9.63 -1.96 -5.22
N GLU A 36 8.41 -1.62 -5.63
CA GLU A 36 7.20 -2.32 -5.25
C GLU A 36 6.29 -2.53 -6.46
N ARG A 37 5.65 -3.70 -6.51
CA ARG A 37 4.72 -4.08 -7.59
C ARG A 37 3.53 -3.11 -7.69
N SER A 38 2.98 -2.67 -6.58
CA SER A 38 1.85 -1.74 -6.53
C SER A 38 2.16 -0.41 -7.23
N LEU A 39 3.39 0.10 -7.12
CA LEU A 39 3.84 1.28 -7.85
C LEU A 39 4.09 1.00 -9.33
N LEU A 40 4.85 -0.07 -9.61
CA LEU A 40 5.39 -0.32 -10.95
C LEU A 40 4.34 -0.88 -11.92
N LEU A 41 3.35 -1.63 -11.43
CA LEU A 41 2.35 -2.29 -12.26
C LEU A 41 0.95 -1.68 -12.13
N ALA A 42 0.50 -1.39 -10.91
CA ALA A 42 -0.86 -0.88 -10.69
C ALA A 42 -0.98 0.64 -10.90
N ALA A 43 0.12 1.39 -10.71
CA ALA A 43 0.12 2.84 -10.86
C ALA A 43 1.44 3.38 -11.47
N PRO A 44 1.90 2.89 -12.64
CA PRO A 44 3.22 3.21 -13.19
C PRO A 44 3.42 4.71 -13.45
N LYS A 45 2.37 5.44 -13.81
CA LYS A 45 2.40 6.90 -14.02
C LYS A 45 2.73 7.69 -12.74
N PHE A 46 2.49 7.10 -11.58
CA PHE A 46 2.66 7.73 -10.26
C PHE A 46 3.79 7.07 -9.46
N SER A 47 4.66 6.30 -10.12
CA SER A 47 5.79 5.61 -9.48
C SER A 47 6.86 6.55 -8.94
N ASN A 48 6.96 7.78 -9.49
CA ASN A 48 7.83 8.81 -8.93
C ASN A 48 7.18 9.47 -7.69
N GLN A 49 7.42 8.89 -6.53
CA GLN A 49 6.81 9.36 -5.29
C GLN A 49 7.23 10.78 -4.88
N LEU A 50 8.44 11.22 -5.25
CA LEU A 50 8.86 12.60 -5.00
C LEU A 50 8.01 13.60 -5.80
N GLU A 51 7.67 13.27 -7.03
CA GLU A 51 6.76 14.06 -7.86
C GLU A 51 5.36 14.10 -7.25
N THR A 52 4.85 12.96 -6.82
CA THR A 52 3.55 12.87 -6.12
C THR A 52 3.51 13.80 -4.90
N VAL A 53 4.55 13.76 -4.06
CA VAL A 53 4.67 14.67 -2.89
C VAL A 53 4.63 16.14 -3.33
N LYS A 54 5.40 16.50 -4.37
CA LYS A 54 5.47 17.87 -4.90
C LYS A 54 4.12 18.34 -5.45
N GLU A 55 3.43 17.51 -6.22
CA GLU A 55 2.13 17.85 -6.81
C GLU A 55 1.06 18.04 -5.73
N ILE A 56 0.98 17.15 -4.74
CA ILE A 56 0.06 17.33 -3.61
C ILE A 56 0.40 18.60 -2.81
N SER A 57 1.68 18.82 -2.50
CA SER A 57 2.13 19.99 -1.74
C SER A 57 1.73 21.33 -2.37
N LYS A 58 1.74 21.42 -3.70
CA LYS A 58 1.37 22.66 -4.45
C LYS A 58 -0.10 23.06 -4.30
N ILE A 59 -0.97 22.06 -4.16
CA ILE A 59 -2.43 22.28 -4.26
C ILE A 59 -3.15 22.20 -2.91
N LEU A 60 -2.45 21.79 -1.84
CA LEU A 60 -3.04 21.77 -0.50
C LEU A 60 -3.46 23.18 -0.07
N PRO A 61 -4.64 23.33 0.57
CA PRO A 61 -5.02 24.60 1.16
C PRO A 61 -3.96 25.10 2.17
N GLU A 62 -3.77 26.40 2.30
CA GLU A 62 -2.71 27.00 3.12
C GLU A 62 -2.73 26.58 4.58
N ASN A 63 -3.90 26.30 5.12
CA ASN A 63 -4.09 25.85 6.51
C ASN A 63 -3.85 24.35 6.72
N TYR A 64 -3.43 23.61 5.69
CA TYR A 64 -3.12 22.20 5.76
C TYR A 64 -1.62 21.93 5.59
N LYS A 65 -1.14 20.90 6.25
CA LYS A 65 0.19 20.31 6.02
C LYS A 65 0.06 18.96 5.35
N LEU A 66 1.09 18.56 4.63
CA LEU A 66 1.25 17.22 4.10
C LEU A 66 2.20 16.44 5.01
N TYR A 67 1.69 15.45 5.72
CA TYR A 67 2.49 14.53 6.53
C TYR A 67 2.88 13.33 5.68
N VAL A 68 4.14 13.30 5.26
CA VAL A 68 4.71 12.25 4.41
C VAL A 68 5.47 11.27 5.29
N LYS A 69 4.98 10.05 5.44
CA LYS A 69 5.64 9.04 6.27
C LYS A 69 6.45 8.07 5.42
N GLU A 70 7.71 7.88 5.80
CA GLU A 70 8.55 6.85 5.19
C GLU A 70 8.05 5.45 5.54
N HIS A 71 8.16 4.53 4.57
CA HIS A 71 7.79 3.14 4.79
C HIS A 71 8.77 2.46 5.76
N PRO A 72 8.30 1.72 6.79
CA PRO A 72 9.16 1.13 7.81
C PRO A 72 10.28 0.23 7.24
N THR A 73 9.99 -0.54 6.20
CA THR A 73 10.98 -1.43 5.57
C THR A 73 11.92 -0.73 4.60
N GLN A 74 11.60 0.51 4.17
CA GLN A 74 12.46 1.31 3.30
C GLN A 74 13.59 2.00 4.05
N GLY A 75 13.43 2.23 5.35
CA GLY A 75 14.36 2.95 6.20
C GLY A 75 15.80 2.38 6.21
N PRO A 76 16.39 2.09 7.38
CA PRO A 76 17.79 1.66 7.47
C PRO A 76 18.10 0.33 6.77
N ALA A 77 17.10 -0.53 6.58
CA ALA A 77 17.29 -1.87 6.04
C ALA A 77 17.49 -1.92 4.51
N ARG A 78 16.95 -0.94 3.77
CA ARG A 78 17.00 -0.91 2.31
C ARG A 78 17.71 0.34 1.78
N ASN A 79 18.51 0.19 0.71
CA ASN A 79 19.35 1.26 0.16
C ASN A 79 18.76 1.96 -1.08
N TRP A 80 17.46 1.78 -1.36
CA TRP A 80 16.85 2.28 -2.59
C TRP A 80 16.64 3.79 -2.61
N ARG A 81 16.34 4.40 -1.44
CA ARG A 81 16.15 5.84 -1.33
C ARG A 81 17.39 6.54 -0.83
N ASP A 82 17.85 7.49 -1.61
CA ASP A 82 19.01 8.31 -1.30
C ASP A 82 18.59 9.47 -0.37
N ILE A 83 19.53 10.01 0.39
CA ILE A 83 19.33 11.18 1.25
C ILE A 83 18.85 12.40 0.47
N LYS A 84 19.21 12.53 -0.81
CA LYS A 84 18.72 13.60 -1.69
C LYS A 84 17.20 13.62 -1.81
N PHE A 85 16.56 12.45 -1.87
CA PHE A 85 15.11 12.34 -1.90
C PHE A 85 14.47 13.03 -0.69
N TYR A 86 14.96 12.74 0.51
CA TYR A 86 14.45 13.35 1.74
C TYR A 86 14.74 14.84 1.81
N LYS A 87 15.93 15.27 1.39
CA LYS A 87 16.30 16.69 1.34
C LYS A 87 15.39 17.48 0.40
N GLU A 88 14.96 16.91 -0.73
CA GLU A 88 14.02 17.58 -1.64
C GLU A 88 12.64 17.76 -0.99
N ILE A 89 12.16 16.77 -0.25
CA ILE A 89 10.89 16.87 0.48
C ILE A 89 10.99 17.91 1.60
N LEU A 90 12.08 17.93 2.35
CA LEU A 90 12.30 18.88 3.45
C LEU A 90 12.39 20.35 3.02
N LYS A 91 12.62 20.64 1.73
CA LYS A 91 12.54 22.01 1.18
C LYS A 91 11.09 22.53 1.06
N LEU A 92 10.10 21.65 1.09
CA LEU A 92 8.70 22.03 0.93
C LEU A 92 8.13 22.52 2.27
N LYS A 93 7.76 23.82 2.33
CA LYS A 93 7.39 24.52 3.59
C LYS A 93 6.14 23.95 4.28
N ASN A 94 5.23 23.37 3.50
CA ASN A 94 3.97 22.78 4.00
C ASN A 94 4.05 21.25 4.17
N VAL A 95 5.24 20.66 4.08
CA VAL A 95 5.44 19.21 4.24
C VAL A 95 6.14 18.90 5.57
N ARG A 96 5.67 17.85 6.25
CA ARG A 96 6.32 17.21 7.40
C ARG A 96 6.73 15.81 7.00
N LEU A 97 8.01 15.55 7.00
CA LEU A 97 8.52 14.19 6.72
C LEU A 97 8.58 13.41 8.04
N ILE A 98 7.80 12.34 8.11
CA ILE A 98 7.57 11.57 9.34
C ILE A 98 8.50 10.35 9.38
N HIS A 99 9.05 10.09 10.57
CA HIS A 99 9.95 8.96 10.82
C HIS A 99 9.27 7.61 10.51
N PRO A 100 9.97 6.63 9.92
CA PRO A 100 9.40 5.32 9.59
C PRO A 100 8.82 4.57 10.81
N ASP A 101 9.40 4.72 11.99
CA ASP A 101 8.94 4.05 13.21
C ASP A 101 7.79 4.77 13.91
N PHE A 102 7.34 5.92 13.40
CA PHE A 102 6.20 6.62 13.98
C PHE A 102 4.92 5.78 13.82
N ASP A 103 4.07 5.75 14.86
CA ASP A 103 2.83 4.98 14.82
C ASP A 103 1.85 5.53 13.78
N SER A 104 1.62 4.76 12.73
CA SER A 104 0.67 5.11 11.67
C SER A 104 -0.77 5.23 12.15
N LYS A 105 -1.16 4.54 13.23
CA LYS A 105 -2.52 4.64 13.80
C LYS A 105 -2.79 6.05 14.34
N LEU A 106 -1.77 6.70 14.90
CA LEU A 106 -1.89 8.10 15.33
C LEU A 106 -2.08 9.04 14.14
N LEU A 107 -1.42 8.77 13.00
CA LEU A 107 -1.62 9.54 11.77
C LEU A 107 -3.05 9.35 11.23
N PHE A 108 -3.53 8.12 11.14
CA PHE A 108 -4.91 7.85 10.71
C PHE A 108 -5.96 8.51 11.59
N ARG A 109 -5.78 8.50 12.91
CA ARG A 109 -6.74 9.12 13.84
C ARG A 109 -6.84 10.63 13.69
N ASN A 110 -5.72 11.29 13.40
CA ASN A 110 -5.59 12.73 13.45
C ASN A 110 -5.56 13.41 12.07
N CYS A 111 -5.36 12.70 10.96
CA CYS A 111 -5.42 13.30 9.63
C CYS A 111 -6.85 13.67 9.23
N GLU A 112 -6.99 14.56 8.26
CA GLU A 112 -8.29 14.88 7.66
C GLU A 112 -8.60 13.98 6.47
N LEU A 113 -7.57 13.55 5.76
CA LEU A 113 -7.68 12.63 4.63
C LEU A 113 -6.37 11.87 4.41
N VAL A 114 -6.44 10.70 3.78
CA VAL A 114 -5.27 9.92 3.37
C VAL A 114 -5.16 9.96 1.85
N ILE A 115 -3.94 10.18 1.34
CA ILE A 115 -3.63 10.02 -0.08
C ILE A 115 -2.60 8.91 -0.22
N SER A 116 -2.87 7.92 -1.07
CA SER A 116 -1.92 6.83 -1.33
C SER A 116 -1.83 6.57 -2.83
N VAL A 117 -0.66 6.17 -3.31
CA VAL A 117 -0.56 5.79 -4.73
C VAL A 117 -1.30 4.47 -4.99
N GLY A 118 -1.08 3.45 -4.17
CA GLY A 118 -1.70 2.14 -4.38
C GLY A 118 -1.53 1.18 -3.19
N GLY A 119 -1.39 1.70 -1.97
CA GLY A 119 -1.22 0.91 -0.74
C GLY A 119 -2.51 0.68 0.01
N THR A 120 -2.49 -0.25 0.95
CA THR A 120 -3.62 -0.57 1.85
C THR A 120 -4.02 0.59 2.76
N SER A 121 -3.18 1.62 2.89
CA SER A 121 -3.42 2.77 3.76
C SER A 121 -4.71 3.52 3.42
N SER A 122 -5.12 3.58 2.14
CA SER A 122 -6.42 4.15 1.75
C SER A 122 -7.59 3.31 2.23
N PHE A 123 -7.45 1.99 2.25
CA PHE A 123 -8.44 1.09 2.83
C PHE A 123 -8.42 1.17 4.37
N GLU A 124 -7.25 1.17 4.98
CA GLU A 124 -7.09 1.32 6.43
C GLU A 124 -7.72 2.62 6.96
N ALA A 125 -7.60 3.73 6.22
CA ALA A 125 -8.22 5.01 6.55
C ALA A 125 -9.73 4.90 6.82
N THR A 126 -10.42 4.03 6.10
CA THR A 126 -11.87 3.83 6.23
C THR A 126 -12.28 3.32 7.61
N PHE A 127 -11.43 2.50 8.27
CA PHE A 127 -11.66 2.02 9.64
C PHE A 127 -11.50 3.11 10.71
N PHE A 128 -10.82 4.21 10.35
CA PHE A 128 -10.68 5.39 11.19
C PHE A 128 -11.70 6.50 10.82
N GLY A 129 -12.65 6.19 9.94
CA GLY A 129 -13.64 7.17 9.46
C GLY A 129 -13.02 8.30 8.64
N LYS A 130 -11.91 8.03 7.93
CA LYS A 130 -11.22 9.02 7.10
C LYS A 130 -11.44 8.75 5.63
N PRO A 131 -11.71 9.80 4.82
CA PRO A 131 -11.74 9.66 3.38
C PRO A 131 -10.35 9.43 2.82
N SER A 132 -10.27 8.92 1.60
CA SER A 132 -8.98 8.76 0.96
C SER A 132 -9.01 8.96 -0.55
N LEU A 133 -7.85 9.32 -1.10
CA LEU A 133 -7.57 9.36 -2.53
C LEU A 133 -6.58 8.24 -2.90
N ILE A 134 -6.77 7.64 -4.05
CA ILE A 134 -5.90 6.59 -4.56
C ILE A 134 -5.71 6.75 -6.07
N PHE A 135 -4.52 6.41 -6.58
CA PHE A 135 -4.23 6.45 -8.00
C PHE A 135 -4.29 5.07 -8.66
N ALA A 136 -4.01 4.00 -7.92
CA ALA A 136 -4.08 2.64 -8.44
C ALA A 136 -5.52 2.14 -8.51
N ASP A 137 -5.78 1.24 -9.47
CA ASP A 137 -7.06 0.54 -9.56
C ASP A 137 -7.03 -0.70 -8.67
N LEU A 138 -7.60 -0.59 -7.48
CA LEU A 138 -7.61 -1.66 -6.48
C LEU A 138 -9.04 -1.99 -6.06
N GLY A 139 -9.30 -3.24 -5.73
CA GLY A 139 -10.64 -3.74 -5.45
C GLY A 139 -11.42 -2.96 -4.38
N TYR A 140 -10.73 -2.37 -3.42
CA TYR A 140 -11.36 -1.54 -2.37
C TYR A 140 -11.70 -0.10 -2.82
N ALA A 141 -11.29 0.32 -4.03
CA ALA A 141 -11.66 1.62 -4.59
C ALA A 141 -13.17 1.77 -4.86
N ILE A 142 -13.93 0.69 -4.79
CA ILE A 142 -15.40 0.70 -4.86
C ILE A 142 -16.07 1.27 -3.59
N ILE A 143 -15.31 1.40 -2.48
CA ILE A 143 -15.84 1.97 -1.23
C ILE A 143 -16.05 3.48 -1.44
N PRO A 144 -17.26 4.03 -1.21
CA PRO A 144 -17.57 5.42 -1.52
C PRO A 144 -16.69 6.48 -0.83
N SER A 145 -16.02 6.12 0.26
CA SER A 145 -15.06 7.01 0.94
C SER A 145 -13.67 7.02 0.34
N ILE A 146 -13.46 6.29 -0.76
CA ILE A 146 -12.19 6.21 -1.48
C ILE A 146 -12.41 6.71 -2.90
N ILE A 147 -11.81 7.84 -3.24
CA ILE A 147 -11.89 8.42 -4.58
C ILE A 147 -10.64 8.01 -5.37
N LYS A 148 -10.85 7.34 -6.51
CA LYS A 148 -9.78 7.03 -7.44
C LYS A 148 -9.53 8.21 -8.37
N LEU A 149 -8.26 8.59 -8.53
CA LEU A 149 -7.79 9.62 -9.44
C LEU A 149 -6.99 9.00 -10.59
N ASN A 150 -7.12 9.54 -11.78
CA ASN A 150 -6.41 9.08 -12.97
C ASN A 150 -5.25 10.01 -13.37
N SER A 151 -5.21 11.20 -12.78
CA SER A 151 -4.17 12.21 -13.04
C SER A 151 -3.99 13.16 -11.86
N TYR A 152 -2.86 13.86 -11.82
CA TYR A 152 -2.61 14.92 -10.86
C TYR A 152 -3.53 16.13 -11.04
N SER A 153 -4.08 16.35 -12.23
CA SER A 153 -5.03 17.45 -12.46
C SER A 153 -6.35 17.29 -11.69
N GLU A 154 -6.68 16.07 -11.29
CA GLU A 154 -7.89 15.78 -10.50
C GLU A 154 -7.67 15.95 -8.98
N LEU A 155 -6.42 16.13 -8.53
CA LEU A 155 -6.08 16.19 -7.10
C LEU A 155 -6.81 17.32 -6.37
N GLN A 156 -6.85 18.52 -6.95
CA GLN A 156 -7.46 19.67 -6.28
C GLN A 156 -8.94 19.41 -5.99
N GLN A 157 -9.68 18.91 -6.96
CA GLN A 157 -11.08 18.58 -6.80
C GLN A 157 -11.27 17.40 -5.85
N GLY A 158 -10.46 16.32 -6.02
CA GLY A 158 -10.53 15.16 -5.15
C GLY A 158 -10.27 15.48 -3.68
N ILE A 159 -9.29 16.34 -3.37
CA ILE A 159 -9.04 16.81 -2.01
C ILE A 159 -10.24 17.61 -1.48
N ALA A 160 -10.79 18.53 -2.27
CA ALA A 160 -11.92 19.32 -1.86
C ALA A 160 -13.17 18.48 -1.58
N ASP A 161 -13.40 17.43 -2.38
CA ASP A 161 -14.51 16.49 -2.20
C ASP A 161 -14.31 15.63 -0.95
N CYS A 162 -13.11 15.09 -0.75
CA CYS A 162 -12.79 14.32 0.45
C CYS A 162 -12.97 15.12 1.74
N LEU A 163 -12.51 16.37 1.77
CA LEU A 163 -12.61 17.21 2.97
C LEU A 163 -14.05 17.59 3.35
N LYS A 164 -15.00 17.46 2.42
CA LYS A 164 -16.45 17.67 2.65
C LYS A 164 -17.21 16.35 2.87
N MET A 165 -16.56 15.23 2.64
CA MET A 165 -17.21 13.93 2.59
C MET A 165 -17.67 13.47 3.98
N LYS A 166 -18.92 13.03 4.06
CA LYS A 166 -19.44 12.32 5.22
C LYS A 166 -19.17 10.82 5.07
N ILE A 167 -18.37 10.28 5.98
CA ILE A 167 -18.00 8.86 5.95
C ILE A 167 -19.11 8.02 6.60
N GLU A 168 -19.54 6.98 5.89
CA GLU A 168 -20.55 6.04 6.38
C GLU A 168 -19.91 4.65 6.60
N PRO A 169 -19.70 4.21 7.85
CA PRO A 169 -19.06 2.94 8.19
C PRO A 169 -19.72 1.71 7.55
N ARG A 170 -21.04 1.78 7.27
CA ARG A 170 -21.78 0.67 6.64
C ARG A 170 -21.19 0.20 5.31
N PHE A 171 -20.57 1.10 4.53
CA PHE A 171 -19.99 0.72 3.24
C PHE A 171 -18.72 -0.13 3.40
N VAL A 172 -17.91 0.15 4.40
CA VAL A 172 -16.76 -0.69 4.74
C VAL A 172 -17.22 -2.07 5.20
N LEU A 173 -18.21 -2.14 6.07
CA LEU A 173 -18.77 -3.41 6.54
C LEU A 173 -19.31 -4.23 5.36
N LYS A 174 -20.06 -3.61 4.46
CA LYS A 174 -20.57 -4.26 3.26
C LYS A 174 -19.45 -4.77 2.33
N TYR A 175 -18.37 -4.00 2.19
CA TYR A 175 -17.21 -4.45 1.44
C TYR A 175 -16.54 -5.67 2.09
N LEU A 176 -16.38 -5.68 3.41
CA LEU A 176 -15.86 -6.84 4.15
C LEU A 176 -16.73 -8.09 3.98
N GLU A 177 -18.05 -7.93 4.04
CA GLU A 177 -18.99 -9.05 3.76
C GLU A 177 -18.80 -9.60 2.34
N ILE A 178 -18.59 -8.73 1.35
CA ILE A 178 -18.32 -9.15 -0.03
C ILE A 178 -17.00 -9.91 -0.11
N LEU A 179 -15.95 -9.41 0.56
CA LEU A 179 -14.65 -10.08 0.62
C LEU A 179 -14.79 -11.47 1.26
N GLU A 180 -15.46 -11.58 2.41
CA GLU A 180 -15.65 -12.84 3.12
C GLU A 180 -16.36 -13.88 2.25
N ARG A 181 -17.44 -13.48 1.58
CA ARG A 181 -18.19 -14.37 0.66
C ARG A 181 -17.40 -14.79 -0.58
N ASN A 182 -16.37 -14.04 -0.95
CA ASN A 182 -15.59 -14.24 -2.16
C ASN A 182 -14.14 -14.68 -1.91
N SER A 183 -13.77 -14.93 -0.67
CA SER A 183 -12.47 -15.43 -0.26
C SER A 183 -12.57 -16.84 0.32
N PHE A 184 -11.44 -17.48 0.49
CA PHE A 184 -11.30 -18.75 1.17
C PHE A 184 -10.04 -18.73 2.03
N VAL A 185 -9.98 -19.59 3.04
CA VAL A 185 -8.84 -19.65 3.95
C VAL A 185 -7.67 -20.36 3.27
N PHE A 186 -6.57 -19.65 3.14
CA PHE A 186 -5.28 -20.18 2.70
C PHE A 186 -4.16 -19.46 3.47
N ASP A 187 -3.39 -20.21 4.25
CA ASP A 187 -2.26 -19.64 4.98
C ASP A 187 -1.05 -19.50 4.05
N ILE A 188 -0.98 -18.35 3.37
CA ILE A 188 0.10 -18.05 2.44
C ILE A 188 1.45 -17.93 3.17
N LEU A 189 1.47 -17.49 4.41
CA LEU A 189 2.71 -17.28 5.17
C LEU A 189 3.33 -18.62 5.58
N ASP A 190 2.52 -19.56 6.03
CA ASP A 190 2.98 -20.91 6.37
C ASP A 190 3.45 -21.67 5.11
N PHE A 191 2.69 -21.58 4.03
CA PHE A 191 3.07 -22.15 2.74
C PHE A 191 4.39 -21.56 2.23
N GLU A 192 4.56 -20.24 2.28
CA GLU A 192 5.79 -19.56 1.86
C GLU A 192 6.97 -19.93 2.77
N ALA A 193 6.77 -20.01 4.07
CA ALA A 193 7.80 -20.45 5.01
C ALA A 193 8.25 -21.90 4.73
N SER A 194 7.32 -22.79 4.47
CA SER A 194 7.61 -24.20 4.10
C SER A 194 8.40 -24.27 2.79
N TYR A 195 8.02 -23.46 1.79
CA TYR A 195 8.74 -23.37 0.52
C TYR A 195 10.16 -22.82 0.71
N GLN A 196 10.31 -21.73 1.47
CA GLN A 196 11.61 -21.13 1.75
C GLN A 196 12.53 -22.06 2.50
N ASN A 197 12.03 -22.76 3.52
CA ASN A 197 12.80 -23.73 4.29
C ASN A 197 13.31 -24.90 3.44
N LYS A 198 12.54 -25.31 2.45
CA LYS A 198 12.91 -26.44 1.58
C LYS A 198 13.85 -26.07 0.43
N PHE A 199 13.65 -24.89 -0.17
CA PHE A 199 14.29 -24.54 -1.45
C PHE A 199 15.22 -23.34 -1.39
N TYR A 200 15.26 -22.57 -0.28
CA TYR A 200 16.18 -21.46 -0.16
C TYR A 200 17.50 -21.95 0.46
N VAL A 201 18.62 -21.48 -0.07
CA VAL A 201 19.95 -21.76 0.46
C VAL A 201 20.36 -20.60 1.38
N ASN A 202 20.55 -20.88 2.67
CA ASN A 202 20.86 -19.86 3.69
C ASN A 202 19.88 -18.68 3.69
N GLY A 203 18.59 -18.96 3.49
CA GLY A 203 17.54 -17.94 3.45
C GLY A 203 17.50 -17.11 2.17
N ASN A 204 18.23 -17.50 1.13
CA ASN A 204 18.24 -16.81 -0.16
C ASN A 204 17.78 -17.72 -1.29
N LEU A 205 16.97 -17.16 -2.19
CA LEU A 205 16.68 -17.79 -3.46
C LEU A 205 17.92 -17.66 -4.34
N VAL A 206 18.52 -18.79 -4.70
CA VAL A 206 19.69 -18.86 -5.58
C VAL A 206 19.40 -19.74 -6.78
N ASP A 207 20.11 -19.52 -7.89
CA ASP A 207 19.97 -20.33 -9.10
C ASP A 207 20.67 -21.68 -8.92
N VAL A 208 19.96 -22.63 -8.33
CA VAL A 208 20.40 -24.01 -8.10
C VAL A 208 19.40 -24.98 -8.72
N LYS A 209 19.88 -26.12 -9.17
CA LYS A 209 19.02 -27.21 -9.61
C LYS A 209 18.42 -27.91 -8.39
N PHE A 210 17.09 -27.92 -8.32
CA PHE A 210 16.37 -28.75 -7.35
C PHE A 210 16.14 -30.14 -7.93
N HIS A 211 16.23 -31.16 -7.06
CA HIS A 211 15.88 -32.50 -7.47
C HIS A 211 14.37 -32.63 -7.65
N GLU A 212 13.93 -33.30 -8.70
CA GLU A 212 12.51 -33.51 -8.98
C GLU A 212 11.81 -34.23 -7.81
N ILE A 213 12.53 -35.12 -7.11
CA ILE A 213 12.00 -35.83 -5.94
C ILE A 213 11.62 -34.87 -4.82
N ASP A 214 12.43 -33.84 -4.54
CA ASP A 214 12.15 -32.85 -3.49
C ASP A 214 10.93 -32.01 -3.81
N MET A 215 10.79 -31.62 -5.07
CA MET A 215 9.61 -30.89 -5.54
C MET A 215 8.36 -31.76 -5.47
N ARG A 216 8.41 -33.01 -5.93
CA ARG A 216 7.28 -33.96 -5.84
C ARG A 216 6.86 -34.19 -4.39
N GLN A 217 7.82 -34.35 -3.50
CA GLN A 217 7.56 -34.50 -2.08
C GLN A 217 6.86 -33.27 -1.52
N PHE A 218 7.37 -32.07 -1.78
CA PHE A 218 6.76 -30.79 -1.35
C PHE A 218 5.32 -30.65 -1.86
N LEU A 219 5.09 -30.93 -3.14
CA LEU A 219 3.74 -30.86 -3.72
C LEU A 219 2.79 -31.86 -3.08
N ASN A 220 3.28 -33.06 -2.70
CA ASN A 220 2.45 -34.06 -2.01
C ASN A 220 2.16 -33.66 -0.55
N GLU A 221 3.12 -33.08 0.16
CA GLU A 221 2.94 -32.57 1.52
C GLU A 221 1.87 -31.46 1.56
N HIS A 222 1.82 -30.59 0.55
CA HIS A 222 0.87 -29.48 0.44
C HIS A 222 -0.33 -29.75 -0.49
N LYS A 223 -0.53 -31.01 -0.88
CA LYS A 223 -1.55 -31.38 -1.89
C LYS A 223 -2.95 -30.90 -1.51
N ALA A 224 -3.37 -31.07 -0.26
CA ALA A 224 -4.70 -30.69 0.19
C ALA A 224 -4.96 -29.19 0.06
N GLU A 225 -3.96 -28.38 0.35
CA GLU A 225 -4.01 -26.90 0.24
C GLU A 225 -4.04 -26.47 -1.22
N LEU A 226 -3.15 -27.04 -2.03
CA LEU A 226 -3.08 -26.75 -3.47
C LEU A 226 -4.35 -27.18 -4.20
N ASP A 227 -4.92 -28.35 -3.86
CA ASP A 227 -6.21 -28.81 -4.40
C ASP A 227 -7.36 -27.85 -4.03
N ARG A 228 -7.35 -27.28 -2.81
CA ARG A 228 -8.34 -26.29 -2.38
C ARG A 228 -8.22 -25.02 -3.21
N VAL A 229 -7.00 -24.48 -3.35
CA VAL A 229 -6.72 -23.31 -4.19
C VAL A 229 -7.22 -23.55 -5.61
N ALA A 230 -6.84 -24.69 -6.23
CA ALA A 230 -7.25 -25.03 -7.58
C ALA A 230 -8.78 -25.10 -7.74
N LYS A 231 -9.49 -25.75 -6.80
CA LYS A 231 -10.95 -25.82 -6.80
C LYS A 231 -11.61 -24.45 -6.73
N GLU A 232 -11.10 -23.55 -5.88
CA GLU A 232 -11.65 -22.20 -5.75
C GLU A 232 -11.40 -21.36 -7.00
N PHE A 233 -10.23 -21.47 -7.64
CA PHE A 233 -9.98 -20.81 -8.92
C PHE A 233 -10.93 -21.34 -10.01
N VAL A 234 -11.10 -22.65 -10.14
CA VAL A 234 -12.01 -23.26 -11.09
C VAL A 234 -13.44 -22.77 -10.84
N ARG A 235 -13.90 -22.76 -9.58
CA ARG A 235 -15.22 -22.26 -9.18
C ARG A 235 -15.43 -20.80 -9.64
N LYS A 236 -14.42 -19.93 -9.44
CA LYS A 236 -14.49 -18.52 -9.85
C LYS A 236 -14.50 -18.35 -11.36
N ILE A 237 -13.72 -19.14 -12.10
CA ILE A 237 -13.73 -19.13 -13.57
C ILE A 237 -15.13 -19.47 -14.11
N TYR A 238 -15.77 -20.50 -13.57
CA TYR A 238 -17.14 -20.85 -13.96
C TYR A 238 -18.13 -19.73 -13.64
N GLN A 239 -18.08 -19.15 -12.44
CA GLN A 239 -18.96 -18.04 -12.07
C GLN A 239 -18.77 -16.84 -13.01
N PHE A 240 -17.54 -16.48 -13.34
CA PHE A 240 -17.23 -15.38 -14.23
C PHE A 240 -17.77 -15.63 -15.66
N ASN A 241 -17.62 -16.84 -16.18
CA ASN A 241 -18.12 -17.21 -17.50
C ASN A 241 -19.65 -17.17 -17.57
N ILE A 242 -20.36 -17.58 -16.51
CA ILE A 242 -21.83 -17.48 -16.44
C ILE A 242 -22.27 -16.02 -16.47
N ILE A 243 -21.61 -15.14 -15.70
CA ILE A 243 -21.95 -13.70 -15.70
C ILE A 243 -21.74 -13.12 -17.10
N ARG A 244 -20.61 -13.39 -17.74
CA ARG A 244 -20.28 -12.88 -19.07
C ARG A 244 -21.25 -13.35 -20.16
N THR A 245 -21.71 -14.59 -20.10
CA THR A 245 -22.71 -15.12 -21.05
C THR A 245 -24.07 -14.47 -20.89
N ASN A 246 -24.47 -14.11 -19.66
CA ASN A 246 -25.73 -13.42 -19.42
C ASN A 246 -25.70 -11.96 -19.87
N GLU A 247 -24.56 -11.26 -19.73
CA GLU A 247 -24.40 -9.87 -20.17
C GLU A 247 -24.34 -9.72 -21.71
N THR A 248 -23.99 -10.80 -22.42
CA THR A 248 -23.96 -10.78 -23.92
C THR A 248 -25.29 -11.20 -24.53
N SER A 249 -26.29 -11.51 -23.73
CA SER A 249 -27.62 -11.97 -24.15
C SER A 249 -28.71 -10.91 -24.06
N ASP A 250 -28.37 -9.71 -23.55
CA ASP A 250 -29.18 -8.50 -23.49
C ASP A 250 -28.69 -7.49 -24.55
#